data_d3765e91ba4222b04d2cc2337b6cff72
#
_entry.id   d3765e91ba4222b04d2cc2337b6cff72
#
_cell.length_a   1.000
_cell.length_b   1.000
_cell.length_c   1.000
_cell.angle_alpha   90.00
_cell.angle_beta   90.00
_cell.angle_gamma   90.00
#
_symmetry.space_group_name_H-M   'P 1'
#
loop_
_entity.id
_entity.type
_entity.pdbx_description
1 polymer ?
#
loop_
_entity_poly.entity_id
_entity_poly.type
_entity_poly.pdbx_seq_one_letter_code
_entity_poly.pdbx_strand_id
1 'polypeptide(L)'
;MTSDSANQAPASVAYPKNIKSFVKRAGRTTTGQAKAFEVWGPQFLLKYAPETLNMVKAFGMNGQDATIGPVIFEIGFGMGEATAHIAKVRPSDFFLCCEVHEPGVGALLKRIGEQDIHNIRILQHDAVEVIDNMLPLASLDGVHISFQTLGTSHVTTNADLFKHL
;
A
#
# COMPACT_ATOMS: atom_id res chain seq x y z
N MET A 1 12.74 -46.64 34.52
CA MET A 1 11.89 -45.46 34.68
C MET A 1 12.40 -44.41 33.71
N THR A 2 11.79 -44.31 32.55
CA THR A 2 12.11 -43.36 31.51
C THR A 2 10.96 -42.36 31.44
N SER A 3 11.24 -41.13 31.83
CA SER A 3 10.28 -40.03 31.78
C SER A 3 10.32 -39.42 30.40
N ASP A 4 9.27 -39.68 29.64
CA ASP A 4 8.97 -39.02 28.37
C ASP A 4 8.46 -37.59 28.66
N SER A 5 9.30 -36.60 28.43
CA SER A 5 8.86 -35.19 28.43
C SER A 5 8.40 -34.82 27.03
N ALA A 6 7.09 -34.89 26.81
CA ALA A 6 6.43 -34.43 25.61
C ALA A 6 6.67 -32.92 25.40
N ASN A 7 7.40 -32.59 24.35
CA ASN A 7 7.58 -31.24 23.86
C ASN A 7 6.27 -30.78 23.21
N GLN A 8 5.43 -30.04 23.95
CA GLN A 8 4.25 -29.40 23.39
C GLN A 8 4.67 -28.14 22.65
N ALA A 9 4.49 -28.16 21.34
CA ALA A 9 4.60 -26.97 20.52
C ALA A 9 3.58 -25.88 20.99
N PRO A 10 3.94 -24.59 21.01
CA PRO A 10 3.03 -23.55 21.45
C PRO A 10 1.81 -23.51 20.53
N ALA A 11 0.63 -23.46 21.14
CA ALA A 11 -0.66 -23.35 20.45
C ALA A 11 -0.66 -22.08 19.57
N SER A 12 -0.96 -22.26 18.28
CA SER A 12 -1.15 -21.16 17.35
C SER A 12 -2.30 -20.27 17.85
N VAL A 13 -2.00 -19.02 18.14
CA VAL A 13 -3.03 -18.00 18.47
C VAL A 13 -3.84 -17.75 17.20
N ALA A 14 -5.05 -18.29 17.16
CA ALA A 14 -5.99 -17.98 16.09
C ALA A 14 -6.51 -16.55 16.28
N TYR A 15 -6.01 -15.61 15.47
CA TYR A 15 -6.58 -14.28 15.41
C TYR A 15 -7.96 -14.32 14.73
N PRO A 16 -8.97 -13.63 15.28
CA PRO A 16 -10.28 -13.58 14.64
C PRO A 16 -10.19 -12.99 13.24
N LYS A 17 -10.72 -13.68 12.25
CA LYS A 17 -10.66 -13.34 10.80
C LYS A 17 -11.36 -12.04 10.39
N ASN A 18 -11.73 -11.16 11.32
CA ASN A 18 -12.58 -9.99 11.03
C ASN A 18 -12.18 -8.72 11.80
N ILE A 19 -10.89 -8.51 12.03
CA ILE A 19 -10.42 -7.22 12.53
C ILE A 19 -10.28 -6.30 11.30
N LYS A 20 -11.26 -5.39 11.13
CA LYS A 20 -11.10 -4.28 10.18
C LYS A 20 -9.97 -3.38 10.69
N SER A 21 -8.91 -3.25 9.91
CA SER A 21 -7.72 -2.48 10.28
C SER A 21 -7.94 -0.96 10.27
N PHE A 22 -9.16 -0.49 9.97
CA PHE A 22 -9.45 0.93 9.82
C PHE A 22 -10.87 1.32 10.28
N VAL A 23 -11.01 2.59 10.65
CA VAL A 23 -12.30 3.26 10.84
C VAL A 23 -12.59 4.10 9.60
N LYS A 24 -13.66 3.79 8.85
CA LYS A 24 -14.12 4.64 7.74
C LYS A 24 -14.50 6.02 8.30
N ARG A 25 -13.66 7.02 8.04
CA ARG A 25 -14.02 8.42 8.26
C ARG A 25 -14.91 8.87 7.11
N ALA A 26 -16.09 9.38 7.42
CA ALA A 26 -16.96 10.00 6.43
C ALA A 26 -16.30 11.34 6.01
N GLY A 27 -15.70 11.37 4.84
CA GLY A 27 -15.19 12.58 4.20
C GLY A 27 -15.96 12.83 2.92
N ARG A 28 -16.25 14.11 2.64
CA ARG A 28 -16.86 14.49 1.36
C ARG A 28 -15.74 14.74 0.34
N THR A 29 -15.78 14.02 -0.78
CA THR A 29 -14.87 14.25 -1.91
C THR A 29 -15.17 15.60 -2.55
N THR A 30 -14.15 16.43 -2.77
CA THR A 30 -14.29 17.71 -3.47
C THR A 30 -14.45 17.50 -4.97
N THR A 31 -14.98 18.50 -5.69
CA THR A 31 -15.12 18.45 -7.16
C THR A 31 -13.77 18.18 -7.85
N GLY A 32 -12.68 18.78 -7.35
CA GLY A 32 -11.34 18.54 -7.89
C GLY A 32 -10.83 17.11 -7.67
N GLN A 33 -11.14 16.51 -6.54
CA GLN A 33 -10.82 15.12 -6.26
C GLN A 33 -11.67 14.16 -7.11
N ALA A 34 -12.97 14.43 -7.27
CA ALA A 34 -13.84 13.64 -8.16
C ALA A 34 -13.32 13.64 -9.60
N LYS A 35 -12.96 14.82 -10.12
CA LYS A 35 -12.34 14.94 -11.45
C LYS A 35 -11.02 14.18 -11.56
N ALA A 36 -10.22 14.14 -10.49
CA ALA A 36 -8.97 13.40 -10.49
C ALA A 36 -9.19 11.87 -10.58
N PHE A 37 -10.25 11.35 -9.98
CA PHE A 37 -10.64 9.93 -10.17
C PHE A 37 -10.99 9.63 -11.63
N GLU A 38 -11.72 10.51 -12.30
CA GLU A 38 -12.12 10.34 -13.71
C GLU A 38 -10.90 10.39 -14.65
N VAL A 39 -10.01 11.37 -14.46
CA VAL A 39 -8.90 11.63 -15.37
C VAL A 39 -7.72 10.69 -15.10
N TRP A 40 -7.31 10.52 -13.84
CA TRP A 40 -6.10 9.81 -13.45
C TRP A 40 -6.35 8.41 -12.88
N GLY A 41 -7.56 8.15 -12.40
CA GLY A 41 -7.94 6.85 -11.86
C GLY A 41 -7.63 5.68 -12.80
N PRO A 42 -8.02 5.72 -14.09
CA PRO A 42 -7.78 4.63 -15.02
C PRO A 42 -6.31 4.18 -15.15
N GLN A 43 -5.37 5.10 -14.94
CA GLN A 43 -3.94 4.83 -15.05
C GLN A 43 -3.29 4.45 -13.72
N PHE A 44 -3.72 5.09 -12.62
CA PHE A 44 -3.01 5.02 -11.34
C PHE A 44 -3.72 4.20 -10.26
N LEU A 45 -5.04 3.98 -10.39
CA LEU A 45 -5.78 3.11 -9.48
C LEU A 45 -5.72 1.66 -9.95
N LEU A 46 -5.23 0.80 -9.08
CA LEU A 46 -5.33 -0.64 -9.25
C LEU A 46 -6.62 -1.14 -8.61
N LYS A 47 -7.27 -2.07 -9.29
CA LYS A 47 -8.45 -2.74 -8.75
C LYS A 47 -8.00 -3.87 -7.81
N TYR A 48 -8.59 -3.92 -6.62
CA TYR A 48 -8.40 -5.07 -5.75
C TYR A 48 -8.97 -6.34 -6.40
N ALA A 49 -8.17 -7.40 -6.38
CA ALA A 49 -8.58 -8.75 -6.73
C ALA A 49 -7.83 -9.72 -5.80
N PRO A 50 -8.45 -10.83 -5.35
CA PRO A 50 -7.77 -11.81 -4.50
C PRO A 50 -6.83 -12.71 -5.33
N GLU A 51 -5.90 -12.10 -6.03
CA GLU A 51 -4.90 -12.74 -6.87
C GLU A 51 -3.56 -11.98 -6.79
N THR A 52 -2.47 -12.69 -6.98
CA THR A 52 -1.13 -12.12 -6.89
C THR A 52 -0.89 -11.05 -7.95
N LEU A 53 -0.49 -9.86 -7.54
CA LEU A 53 -0.22 -8.71 -8.39
C LEU A 53 1.09 -8.89 -9.15
N ASN A 54 1.05 -8.71 -10.46
CA ASN A 54 2.27 -8.56 -11.25
C ASN A 54 2.76 -7.11 -11.15
N MET A 55 3.82 -6.88 -10.37
CA MET A 55 4.35 -5.54 -10.10
C MET A 55 4.82 -4.81 -11.37
N VAL A 56 5.53 -5.50 -12.25
CA VAL A 56 6.04 -4.93 -13.51
C VAL A 56 4.88 -4.39 -14.36
N LYS A 57 3.86 -5.22 -14.54
CA LYS A 57 2.64 -4.86 -15.28
C LYS A 57 1.83 -3.77 -14.58
N ALA A 58 1.72 -3.82 -13.26
CA ALA A 58 0.98 -2.83 -12.48
C ALA A 58 1.54 -1.42 -12.67
N PHE A 59 2.85 -1.29 -12.80
CA PHE A 59 3.50 0.00 -13.07
C PHE A 59 3.60 0.34 -14.57
N GLY A 60 2.95 -0.44 -15.43
CA GLY A 60 2.87 -0.14 -16.87
C GLY A 60 4.14 -0.48 -17.65
N MET A 61 5.04 -1.25 -17.03
CA MET A 61 6.24 -1.72 -17.71
C MET A 61 5.91 -2.96 -18.52
N ASN A 62 6.32 -2.99 -19.77
CA ASN A 62 6.02 -4.05 -20.72
C ASN A 62 7.33 -4.59 -21.34
N GLY A 63 7.33 -5.88 -21.65
CA GLY A 63 8.46 -6.58 -22.27
C GLY A 63 8.85 -7.83 -21.49
N GLN A 64 9.48 -8.79 -22.18
CA GLN A 64 9.92 -10.05 -21.56
C GLN A 64 11.02 -9.83 -20.52
N ASP A 65 11.83 -8.80 -20.70
CA ASP A 65 12.97 -8.45 -19.83
C ASP A 65 12.69 -7.20 -18.99
N ALA A 66 11.42 -6.77 -18.89
CA ALA A 66 11.08 -5.59 -18.11
C ALA A 66 11.34 -5.86 -16.62
N THR A 67 12.21 -5.06 -16.04
CA THR A 67 12.52 -5.06 -14.60
C THR A 67 11.95 -3.82 -13.94
N ILE A 68 11.61 -3.94 -12.67
CA ILE A 68 11.15 -2.82 -11.85
C ILE A 68 12.23 -2.50 -10.83
N GLY A 69 12.40 -1.21 -10.52
CA GLY A 69 13.25 -0.76 -9.42
C GLY A 69 12.69 -1.13 -8.04
N PRO A 70 13.29 -0.62 -6.97
CA PRO A 70 12.81 -0.87 -5.62
C PRO A 70 11.33 -0.55 -5.46
N VAL A 71 10.56 -1.47 -4.87
CA VAL A 71 9.12 -1.32 -4.60
C VAL A 71 8.91 -1.04 -3.12
N ILE A 72 8.28 0.08 -2.83
CA ILE A 72 7.91 0.50 -1.48
C ILE A 72 6.39 0.39 -1.33
N PHE A 73 5.93 -0.37 -0.34
CA PHE A 73 4.51 -0.44 0.00
C PHE A 73 4.18 0.58 1.08
N GLU A 74 3.29 1.52 0.78
CA GLU A 74 2.85 2.54 1.73
C GLU A 74 1.43 2.29 2.19
N ILE A 75 1.22 2.26 3.52
CA ILE A 75 -0.08 2.05 4.16
C ILE A 75 -0.54 3.35 4.83
N GLY A 76 -1.73 3.80 4.48
CA GLY A 76 -2.38 4.91 5.15
C GLY A 76 -1.80 6.29 4.80
N PHE A 77 -1.56 6.57 3.53
CA PHE A 77 -0.91 7.81 3.06
C PHE A 77 -1.73 9.10 3.32
N GLY A 78 -2.96 8.99 3.84
CA GLY A 78 -3.82 10.13 4.14
C GLY A 78 -4.11 10.99 2.91
N MET A 79 -3.74 12.27 2.92
CA MET A 79 -3.93 13.19 1.78
C MET A 79 -2.78 13.12 0.74
N GLY A 80 -1.79 12.24 0.95
CA GLY A 80 -0.74 11.92 -0.01
C GLY A 80 0.29 13.01 -0.28
N GLU A 81 0.43 13.98 0.60
CA GLU A 81 1.40 15.08 0.41
C GLU A 81 2.84 14.60 0.54
N ALA A 82 3.15 13.88 1.61
CA ALA A 82 4.46 13.28 1.82
C ALA A 82 4.78 12.25 0.75
N THR A 83 3.81 11.39 0.40
CA THR A 83 3.91 10.38 -0.65
C THR A 83 4.31 10.98 -1.99
N ALA A 84 3.59 12.02 -2.44
CA ALA A 84 3.90 12.72 -3.68
C ALA A 84 5.30 13.35 -3.66
N HIS A 85 5.68 13.96 -2.54
CA HIS A 85 7.01 14.56 -2.39
C HIS A 85 8.12 13.49 -2.47
N ILE A 86 7.99 12.39 -1.72
CA ILE A 86 8.98 11.31 -1.70
C ILE A 86 9.11 10.67 -3.07
N ALA A 87 8.00 10.40 -3.76
CA ALA A 87 8.01 9.82 -5.09
C ALA A 87 8.76 10.69 -6.12
N LYS A 88 8.67 12.00 -6.01
CA LYS A 88 9.40 12.94 -6.87
C LYS A 88 10.90 12.96 -6.61
N VAL A 89 11.32 12.89 -5.35
CA VAL A 89 12.75 12.91 -5.00
C VAL A 89 13.42 11.54 -5.17
N ARG A 90 12.61 10.48 -5.32
CA ARG A 90 13.07 9.10 -5.53
C ARG A 90 12.46 8.52 -6.81
N PRO A 91 12.77 9.06 -7.99
CA PRO A 91 12.11 8.69 -9.25
C PRO A 91 12.43 7.25 -9.72
N SER A 92 13.47 6.64 -9.20
CA SER A 92 13.84 5.25 -9.50
C SER A 92 13.13 4.22 -8.65
N ASP A 93 12.46 4.64 -7.56
CA ASP A 93 11.69 3.78 -6.70
C ASP A 93 10.22 3.80 -7.10
N PHE A 94 9.54 2.71 -6.85
CA PHE A 94 8.12 2.52 -7.17
C PHE A 94 7.30 2.43 -5.89
N PHE A 95 6.23 3.18 -5.81
CA PHE A 95 5.39 3.30 -4.63
C PHE A 95 4.02 2.67 -4.87
N LEU A 96 3.77 1.52 -4.22
CA LEU A 96 2.45 0.92 -4.16
C LEU A 96 1.77 1.41 -2.87
N CYS A 97 0.76 2.26 -3.01
CA CYS A 97 0.15 2.96 -1.90
C CYS A 97 -1.27 2.43 -1.63
N CYS A 98 -1.59 2.17 -0.37
CA CYS A 98 -2.88 1.65 0.05
C CYS A 98 -3.56 2.61 1.02
N GLU A 99 -4.81 2.98 0.73
CA GLU A 99 -5.62 3.86 1.55
C GLU A 99 -7.11 3.51 1.38
N VAL A 100 -7.89 3.60 2.46
CA VAL A 100 -9.33 3.34 2.43
C VAL A 100 -10.17 4.62 2.35
N HIS A 101 -9.58 5.75 2.69
CA HIS A 101 -10.24 7.05 2.74
C HIS A 101 -10.28 7.70 1.36
N GLU A 102 -11.45 7.67 0.73
CA GLU A 102 -11.66 8.15 -0.64
C GLU A 102 -11.15 9.59 -0.90
N PRO A 103 -11.41 10.59 -0.04
CA PRO A 103 -10.84 11.92 -0.23
C PRO A 103 -9.31 11.95 -0.28
N GLY A 104 -8.65 11.08 0.49
CA GLY A 104 -7.20 10.93 0.46
C GLY A 104 -6.71 10.40 -0.88
N VAL A 105 -7.35 9.35 -1.37
CA VAL A 105 -7.06 8.78 -2.71
C VAL A 105 -7.24 9.84 -3.79
N GLY A 106 -8.35 10.58 -3.77
CA GLY A 106 -8.61 11.67 -4.73
C GLY A 106 -7.59 12.80 -4.64
N ALA A 107 -7.12 13.13 -3.44
CA ALA A 107 -6.09 14.14 -3.23
C ALA A 107 -4.73 13.69 -3.80
N LEU A 108 -4.35 12.42 -3.59
CA LEU A 108 -3.10 11.89 -4.16
C LEU A 108 -3.18 11.79 -5.68
N LEU A 109 -4.30 11.31 -6.25
CA LEU A 109 -4.53 11.30 -7.70
C LEU A 109 -4.39 12.71 -8.32
N LYS A 110 -4.96 13.72 -7.67
CA LYS A 110 -4.83 15.11 -8.12
C LYS A 110 -3.37 15.55 -8.12
N ARG A 111 -2.61 15.26 -7.05
CA ARG A 111 -1.16 15.59 -6.98
C ARG A 111 -0.35 14.87 -8.05
N ILE A 112 -0.65 13.59 -8.30
CA ILE A 112 -0.02 12.80 -9.36
C ILE A 112 -0.16 13.52 -10.70
N GLY A 113 -1.36 13.94 -11.06
CA GLY A 113 -1.62 14.63 -12.32
C GLY A 113 -1.01 16.02 -12.39
N GLU A 114 -1.14 16.82 -11.33
CA GLU A 114 -0.61 18.20 -11.28
C GLU A 114 0.93 18.26 -11.26
N GLN A 115 1.58 17.23 -10.75
CA GLN A 115 3.03 17.20 -10.55
C GLN A 115 3.75 16.21 -11.47
N ASP A 116 3.03 15.60 -12.41
CA ASP A 116 3.57 14.65 -13.40
C ASP A 116 4.34 13.48 -12.77
N ILE A 117 3.73 12.83 -11.76
CA ILE A 117 4.32 11.71 -11.03
C ILE A 117 3.91 10.40 -11.68
N HIS A 118 4.86 9.53 -12.02
CA HIS A 118 4.58 8.28 -12.75
C HIS A 118 4.85 7.01 -11.95
N ASN A 119 5.61 7.08 -10.88
CA ASN A 119 6.09 5.96 -10.08
C ASN A 119 5.21 5.62 -8.87
N ILE A 120 3.95 6.05 -8.85
CA ILE A 120 2.95 5.69 -7.84
C ILE A 120 1.86 4.82 -8.47
N ARG A 121 1.38 3.81 -7.71
CA ARG A 121 0.10 3.14 -7.95
C ARG A 121 -0.68 3.07 -6.64
N ILE A 122 -2.00 3.14 -6.73
CA ILE A 122 -2.88 3.26 -5.57
C ILE A 122 -3.86 2.10 -5.54
N LEU A 123 -4.03 1.50 -4.38
CA LEU A 123 -5.09 0.55 -4.04
C LEU A 123 -5.99 1.21 -3.01
N GLN A 124 -7.26 1.46 -3.38
CA GLN A 124 -8.27 1.95 -2.44
C GLN A 124 -8.93 0.75 -1.77
N HIS A 125 -8.22 0.13 -0.82
CA HIS A 125 -8.66 -1.10 -0.16
C HIS A 125 -8.05 -1.25 1.23
N ASP A 126 -8.50 -2.27 2.00
CA ASP A 126 -7.88 -2.64 3.27
C ASP A 126 -6.47 -3.22 3.02
N ALA A 127 -5.48 -2.64 3.69
CA ALA A 127 -4.09 -3.03 3.51
C ALA A 127 -3.82 -4.49 3.93
N VAL A 128 -4.54 -5.01 4.93
CA VAL A 128 -4.41 -6.42 5.35
C VAL A 128 -4.83 -7.36 4.23
N GLU A 129 -5.97 -7.09 3.59
CA GLU A 129 -6.43 -7.89 2.46
C GLU A 129 -5.51 -7.78 1.24
N VAL A 130 -4.93 -6.61 1.00
CA VAL A 130 -3.93 -6.40 -0.06
C VAL A 130 -2.68 -7.24 0.22
N ILE A 131 -2.16 -7.19 1.45
CA ILE A 131 -0.98 -7.96 1.86
C ILE A 131 -1.24 -9.46 1.70
N ASP A 132 -2.37 -9.94 2.20
CA ASP A 132 -2.68 -11.37 2.24
C ASP A 132 -2.95 -11.96 0.85
N ASN A 133 -3.51 -11.17 -0.08
CA ASN A 133 -4.04 -11.70 -1.33
C ASN A 133 -3.35 -11.20 -2.60
N MET A 134 -2.72 -10.02 -2.56
CA MET A 134 -2.19 -9.39 -3.76
C MET A 134 -0.67 -9.27 -3.80
N LEU A 135 0.01 -9.15 -2.65
CA LEU A 135 1.46 -8.96 -2.66
C LEU A 135 2.20 -10.28 -2.90
N PRO A 136 3.08 -10.35 -3.92
CA PRO A 136 3.97 -11.49 -4.10
C PRO A 136 4.94 -11.60 -2.92
N LEU A 137 5.34 -12.82 -2.56
CA LEU A 137 6.38 -13.03 -1.57
C LEU A 137 7.69 -12.37 -2.01
N ALA A 138 8.41 -11.77 -1.07
CA ALA A 138 9.70 -11.13 -1.29
C ALA A 138 9.72 -10.10 -2.44
N SER A 139 8.61 -9.39 -2.66
CA SER A 139 8.46 -8.42 -3.74
C SER A 139 8.63 -6.97 -3.33
N LEU A 140 8.80 -6.71 -2.04
CA LEU A 140 8.92 -5.37 -1.48
C LEU A 140 10.34 -5.11 -1.00
N ASP A 141 10.86 -3.92 -1.30
CA ASP A 141 12.14 -3.42 -0.79
C ASP A 141 11.97 -2.58 0.47
N GLY A 142 10.74 -2.17 0.76
CA GLY A 142 10.43 -1.43 1.98
C GLY A 142 8.93 -1.28 2.21
N VAL A 143 8.59 -0.94 3.46
CA VAL A 143 7.22 -0.63 3.86
C VAL A 143 7.20 0.66 4.65
N HIS A 144 6.31 1.57 4.26
CA HIS A 144 5.99 2.79 4.99
C HIS A 144 4.61 2.66 5.61
N ILE A 145 4.50 2.92 6.90
CA ILE A 145 3.20 2.98 7.58
C ILE A 145 3.03 4.40 8.11
N SER A 146 2.04 5.10 7.57
CA SER A 146 1.72 6.45 7.99
C SER A 146 0.62 6.40 9.04
N PHE A 147 0.94 6.84 10.25
CA PHE A 147 -0.04 7.04 11.33
C PHE A 147 -0.38 8.53 11.41
N GLN A 148 -1.63 8.87 11.20
CA GLN A 148 -2.12 10.22 11.53
C GLN A 148 -2.39 10.30 13.04
N THR A 149 -1.39 10.69 13.80
CA THR A 149 -1.63 11.27 15.13
C THR A 149 -1.95 12.75 14.93
N LEU A 150 -2.83 13.30 15.75
CA LEU A 150 -3.20 14.73 15.73
C LEU A 150 -1.91 15.58 15.79
N GLY A 151 -1.43 16.07 14.63
CA GLY A 151 -0.39 17.08 14.52
C GLY A 151 0.99 16.67 14.04
N THR A 152 1.33 15.39 13.88
CA THR A 152 2.64 14.96 13.36
C THR A 152 2.52 13.68 12.55
N SER A 153 3.05 13.70 11.33
CA SER A 153 3.19 12.49 10.50
C SER A 153 4.51 11.81 10.86
N HIS A 154 4.45 10.62 11.42
CA HIS A 154 5.62 9.77 11.60
C HIS A 154 5.63 8.68 10.53
N VAL A 155 6.71 8.61 9.78
CA VAL A 155 6.98 7.48 8.87
C VAL A 155 7.85 6.49 9.65
N THR A 156 7.31 5.33 9.96
CA THR A 156 8.08 4.26 10.57
C THR A 156 8.38 3.22 9.49
N THR A 157 9.65 3.08 9.16
CA THR A 157 10.13 2.00 8.29
C THR A 157 10.35 0.77 9.17
N ASN A 158 9.47 -0.22 9.11
CA ASN A 158 9.64 -1.46 9.86
C ASN A 158 9.85 -2.63 8.88
N ALA A 159 11.10 -2.83 8.46
CA ALA A 159 11.50 -3.96 7.62
C ALA A 159 11.29 -5.33 8.31
N ASP A 160 11.19 -5.34 9.65
CA ASP A 160 11.02 -6.59 10.42
C ASP A 160 9.57 -7.11 10.44
N LEU A 161 8.58 -6.25 10.19
CA LEU A 161 7.18 -6.66 10.20
C LEU A 161 6.84 -7.61 9.03
N PHE A 162 7.65 -7.62 7.97
CA PHE A 162 7.38 -8.30 6.70
C PHE A 162 8.47 -9.28 6.29
N LYS A 163 9.25 -9.83 7.24
CA LYS A 163 10.25 -10.87 6.96
C LYS A 163 9.67 -12.15 6.34
N HIS A 164 8.36 -12.31 6.39
CA HIS A 164 7.62 -13.45 5.87
C HIS A 164 6.73 -13.12 4.65
N LEU A 165 6.77 -11.87 4.14
CA LEU A 165 6.22 -11.48 2.86
C LEU A 165 7.33 -11.50 1.80
#